data_c0b75968f120f81c38a66b89b7fce6da
#
_entry.id   c0b75968f120f81c38a66b89b7fce6da
#
_cell.length_a   1.000
_cell.length_b   1.000
_cell.length_c   1.000
_cell.angle_alpha   90.00
_cell.angle_beta   90.00
_cell.angle_gamma   90.00
#
_symmetry.space_group_name_H-M   'P 1'
#
loop_
_entity.id
_entity.type
_entity.pdbx_description
1 polymer ?
#
loop_
_entity_poly.entity_id
_entity_poly.type
_entity_poly.pdbx_seq_one_letter_code
_entity_poly.pdbx_strand_id
1 'polypeptide(L)'
;MSKQRITGGSPTYTAPRERYGKRTLAKGVELLEDTRVTGLNNNVLVIGNSGCGKTGSYICSVLKNIKSSVILQDVKGLLYDMFAGELRAKGYNIIKLDFTEPEKSQGYNPLAAVKRNKDGSIYEPDVKAIADAISPVNSGCKEPYWDMSAASMIEFAIAYALEALPKEYHNMTSVLELFHTYIQNNGDAYFVKWIKDNPNTLSTRLFSETQATRPSDRTFASTAGIAASHLNCFNMKELRYIFNNKISVDLADIGRRKTAVFIKTSDTEHNLDNLVSLFYTQTLQALCREADNSSKGRLPVPVHMILDDFGATSAYISNFDKNISTIRSRDIYASLIIQSLSQLATMYDANAAKTIINNCDTLLFMGCNDPDTARMIADRASKTMDNILCMPRDKVYVIFSGRQAMLADKIAPYSMLQKDHQISM
;
A
#
# COMPACT_ATOMS: atom_id res chain seq x y z
N MET A 1 -7.21 -18.26 -33.77
CA MET A 1 -6.73 -18.69 -32.43
C MET A 1 -7.78 -18.31 -31.41
N SER A 2 -8.43 -19.29 -30.77
CA SER A 2 -9.50 -19.08 -29.79
C SER A 2 -8.92 -18.41 -28.54
N LYS A 3 -9.51 -17.31 -28.10
CA LYS A 3 -9.19 -16.67 -26.81
C LYS A 3 -9.51 -17.69 -25.71
N GLN A 4 -8.49 -18.21 -25.03
CA GLN A 4 -8.70 -19.05 -23.85
C GLN A 4 -9.27 -18.18 -22.74
N ARG A 5 -10.57 -18.29 -22.50
CA ARG A 5 -11.25 -17.72 -21.32
C ARG A 5 -11.01 -18.64 -20.14
N ILE A 6 -10.44 -18.11 -19.07
CA ILE A 6 -10.28 -18.84 -17.82
C ILE A 6 -11.61 -18.67 -17.05
N THR A 7 -12.48 -19.67 -17.21
CA THR A 7 -13.64 -19.89 -16.35
C THR A 7 -13.30 -21.06 -15.41
N GLY A 8 -13.44 -20.85 -14.08
CA GLY A 8 -13.19 -21.89 -13.08
C GLY A 8 -14.14 -23.06 -13.26
N GLY A 9 -13.64 -24.27 -13.11
CA GLY A 9 -14.44 -25.48 -13.12
C GLY A 9 -15.25 -25.64 -11.84
N SER A 10 -16.46 -25.17 -11.83
CA SER A 10 -17.57 -25.64 -10.98
C SER A 10 -18.88 -25.41 -11.74
N PRO A 11 -19.85 -26.34 -11.73
CA PRO A 11 -20.91 -26.38 -12.73
C PRO A 11 -22.07 -25.40 -12.57
N THR A 12 -21.96 -24.39 -11.71
CA THR A 12 -22.93 -23.31 -11.66
C THR A 12 -22.45 -22.12 -12.49
N TYR A 13 -22.90 -22.07 -13.72
CA TYR A 13 -22.67 -20.99 -14.68
C TYR A 13 -23.39 -19.72 -14.20
N THR A 14 -22.78 -18.95 -13.32
CA THR A 14 -23.23 -17.59 -13.00
C THR A 14 -22.54 -16.60 -13.93
N ALA A 15 -23.34 -15.81 -14.66
CA ALA A 15 -22.80 -14.73 -15.48
C ALA A 15 -21.95 -13.76 -14.62
N PRO A 16 -20.81 -13.27 -15.14
CA PRO A 16 -20.00 -12.28 -14.44
C PRO A 16 -20.84 -11.04 -14.12
N ARG A 17 -20.67 -10.48 -12.92
CA ARG A 17 -21.33 -9.22 -12.59
C ARG A 17 -20.67 -8.09 -13.38
N GLU A 18 -21.45 -7.14 -13.89
CA GLU A 18 -20.96 -6.00 -14.70
C GLU A 18 -19.90 -5.13 -14.04
N ARG A 19 -19.88 -5.10 -12.69
CA ARG A 19 -18.92 -4.33 -11.90
C ARG A 19 -17.50 -4.87 -11.96
N TYR A 20 -17.30 -6.13 -12.38
CA TYR A 20 -16.00 -6.75 -12.50
C TYR A 20 -15.44 -6.64 -13.91
N GLY A 21 -14.15 -6.38 -14.00
CA GLY A 21 -13.40 -6.28 -15.23
C GLY A 21 -12.73 -7.58 -15.64
N LYS A 22 -11.87 -7.43 -16.61
CA LYS A 22 -10.92 -8.45 -17.04
C LYS A 22 -9.54 -7.82 -17.11
N ARG A 23 -8.54 -8.51 -16.57
CA ARG A 23 -7.14 -8.14 -16.73
C ARG A 23 -6.51 -8.96 -17.83
N THR A 24 -5.88 -8.30 -18.78
CA THR A 24 -5.06 -8.95 -19.78
C THR A 24 -3.68 -9.21 -19.20
N LEU A 25 -3.31 -10.47 -19.03
CA LEU A 25 -2.05 -10.90 -18.41
C LEU A 25 -0.94 -11.14 -19.45
N ALA A 26 -1.33 -11.65 -20.62
CA ALA A 26 -0.47 -11.92 -21.75
C ALA A 26 -1.31 -11.91 -23.04
N LYS A 27 -0.70 -12.03 -24.22
CA LYS A 27 -1.46 -12.13 -25.48
C LYS A 27 -2.37 -13.36 -25.42
N GLY A 28 -3.69 -13.12 -25.54
CA GLY A 28 -4.70 -14.16 -25.49
C GLY A 28 -5.01 -14.74 -24.10
N VAL A 29 -4.38 -14.25 -23.03
CA VAL A 29 -4.61 -14.71 -21.66
C VAL A 29 -5.22 -13.59 -20.84
N GLU A 30 -6.45 -13.82 -20.36
CA GLU A 30 -7.22 -12.84 -19.57
C GLU A 30 -7.64 -13.47 -18.24
N LEU A 31 -7.54 -12.69 -17.15
CA LEU A 31 -8.09 -13.01 -15.83
C LEU A 31 -9.41 -12.25 -15.63
N LEU A 32 -10.51 -12.97 -15.49
CA LEU A 32 -11.78 -12.39 -15.07
C LEU A 32 -11.76 -12.10 -13.57
N GLU A 33 -12.14 -10.88 -13.17
CA GLU A 33 -12.04 -10.44 -11.78
C GLU A 33 -13.21 -10.86 -10.87
N ASP A 34 -14.24 -11.50 -11.39
CA ASP A 34 -15.31 -12.07 -10.54
C ASP A 34 -14.85 -13.38 -9.89
N THR A 35 -14.45 -13.29 -8.62
CA THR A 35 -13.92 -14.43 -7.84
C THR A 35 -14.89 -15.58 -7.68
N ARG A 36 -16.21 -15.35 -7.85
CA ARG A 36 -17.22 -16.42 -7.81
C ARG A 36 -17.19 -17.28 -9.06
N VAL A 37 -16.76 -16.70 -10.19
CA VAL A 37 -16.67 -17.38 -11.48
C VAL A 37 -15.31 -18.09 -11.62
N THR A 38 -14.24 -17.43 -11.19
CA THR A 38 -12.87 -17.96 -11.35
C THR A 38 -12.45 -18.89 -10.22
N GLY A 39 -12.98 -18.70 -9.02
CA GLY A 39 -12.50 -19.32 -7.79
C GLY A 39 -11.18 -18.71 -7.26
N LEU A 40 -10.52 -17.86 -8.03
CA LEU A 40 -9.24 -17.23 -7.71
C LEU A 40 -9.42 -15.98 -6.84
N ASN A 41 -8.37 -15.59 -6.11
CA ASN A 41 -8.41 -14.42 -5.22
C ASN A 41 -8.07 -13.08 -5.88
N ASN A 42 -7.81 -13.04 -7.16
CA ASN A 42 -7.42 -11.87 -7.94
C ASN A 42 -6.08 -11.21 -7.56
N ASN A 43 -5.37 -11.68 -6.53
CA ASN A 43 -4.02 -11.23 -6.26
C ASN A 43 -3.07 -11.81 -7.32
N VAL A 44 -2.18 -10.96 -7.82
CA VAL A 44 -1.22 -11.32 -8.86
C VAL A 44 0.19 -11.03 -8.37
N LEU A 45 1.06 -12.02 -8.43
CA LEU A 45 2.49 -11.85 -8.25
C LEU A 45 3.16 -11.73 -9.62
N VAL A 46 3.79 -10.59 -9.89
CA VAL A 46 4.55 -10.35 -11.13
C VAL A 46 6.03 -10.33 -10.78
N ILE A 47 6.80 -11.25 -11.36
CA ILE A 47 8.24 -11.35 -11.13
C ILE A 47 8.97 -11.04 -12.43
N GLY A 48 9.93 -10.11 -12.35
CA GLY A 48 10.74 -9.80 -13.53
C GLY A 48 11.85 -8.80 -13.25
N ASN A 49 12.99 -9.00 -13.90
CA ASN A 49 14.13 -8.09 -13.83
C ASN A 49 13.78 -6.65 -14.27
N SER A 50 14.65 -5.70 -13.93
CA SER A 50 14.55 -4.35 -14.49
C SER A 50 14.58 -4.40 -16.03
N GLY A 51 13.75 -3.58 -16.67
CA GLY A 51 13.67 -3.52 -18.15
C GLY A 51 12.94 -4.70 -18.83
N CYS A 52 12.39 -5.68 -18.08
CA CYS A 52 11.64 -6.80 -18.70
C CYS A 52 10.22 -6.44 -19.16
N GLY A 53 9.79 -5.18 -18.97
CA GLY A 53 8.51 -4.67 -19.43
C GLY A 53 7.37 -4.72 -18.41
N LYS A 54 7.63 -4.89 -17.10
CA LYS A 54 6.60 -4.95 -16.05
C LYS A 54 5.59 -3.81 -16.17
N THR A 55 6.06 -2.58 -16.18
CA THR A 55 5.22 -1.38 -16.28
C THR A 55 4.52 -1.29 -17.64
N GLY A 56 5.28 -1.34 -18.75
CA GLY A 56 4.75 -1.16 -20.12
C GLY A 56 3.86 -2.30 -20.61
N SER A 57 4.12 -3.55 -20.22
CA SER A 57 3.33 -4.71 -20.66
C SER A 57 2.18 -5.01 -19.71
N TYR A 58 2.43 -5.02 -18.38
CA TYR A 58 1.42 -5.42 -17.41
C TYR A 58 0.62 -4.24 -16.88
N ILE A 59 1.26 -3.23 -16.25
CA ILE A 59 0.51 -2.13 -15.61
C ILE A 59 -0.31 -1.35 -16.64
N CYS A 60 0.29 -0.96 -17.77
CA CYS A 60 -0.43 -0.24 -18.83
C CYS A 60 -1.62 -1.05 -19.37
N SER A 61 -1.45 -2.37 -19.52
CA SER A 61 -2.54 -3.25 -19.96
C SER A 61 -3.69 -3.32 -18.95
N VAL A 62 -3.36 -3.35 -17.65
CA VAL A 62 -4.36 -3.30 -16.57
C VAL A 62 -5.11 -1.99 -16.59
N LEU A 63 -4.42 -0.85 -16.63
CA LEU A 63 -5.02 0.49 -16.59
C LEU A 63 -5.94 0.77 -17.79
N LYS A 64 -5.58 0.31 -18.99
CA LYS A 64 -6.40 0.48 -20.20
C LYS A 64 -7.80 -0.13 -20.06
N ASN A 65 -7.91 -1.28 -19.38
CA ASN A 65 -9.14 -2.08 -19.29
C ASN A 65 -9.78 -2.08 -17.90
N ILE A 66 -9.30 -1.24 -16.99
CA ILE A 66 -9.72 -1.26 -15.58
C ILE A 66 -11.19 -0.85 -15.41
N LYS A 67 -11.89 -1.56 -14.52
CA LYS A 67 -13.25 -1.23 -14.08
C LYS A 67 -13.33 -0.94 -12.57
N SER A 68 -12.35 -1.40 -11.80
CA SER A 68 -12.19 -1.16 -10.36
C SER A 68 -11.59 0.21 -10.10
N SER A 69 -11.67 0.73 -8.89
CA SER A 69 -10.75 1.76 -8.43
C SER A 69 -9.31 1.23 -8.45
N VAL A 70 -8.34 2.11 -8.59
CA VAL A 70 -6.92 1.73 -8.60
C VAL A 70 -6.11 2.65 -7.70
N ILE A 71 -5.15 2.05 -7.00
CA ILE A 71 -4.13 2.77 -6.23
C ILE A 71 -2.80 2.26 -6.74
N LEU A 72 -1.95 3.14 -7.25
CA LEU A 72 -0.67 2.74 -7.80
C LEU A 72 0.45 3.71 -7.45
N GLN A 73 1.64 3.16 -7.25
CA GLN A 73 2.86 3.92 -7.16
C GLN A 73 3.37 4.22 -8.57
N ASP A 74 3.60 5.49 -8.85
CA ASP A 74 4.03 6.02 -10.15
C ASP A 74 5.30 6.85 -9.96
N VAL A 75 6.41 6.17 -9.71
CA VAL A 75 7.69 6.77 -9.30
C VAL A 75 8.14 7.91 -10.24
N LYS A 76 7.87 7.81 -11.53
CA LYS A 76 8.27 8.82 -12.53
C LYS A 76 7.15 9.77 -12.94
N GLY A 77 5.92 9.59 -12.44
CA GLY A 77 4.74 10.33 -12.85
C GLY A 77 4.23 9.99 -14.26
N LEU A 78 4.87 9.03 -14.93
CA LEU A 78 4.58 8.67 -16.32
C LEU A 78 3.18 8.07 -16.49
N LEU A 79 2.75 7.23 -15.55
CA LEU A 79 1.43 6.59 -15.63
C LEU A 79 0.30 7.60 -15.41
N TYR A 80 0.52 8.59 -14.54
CA TYR A 80 -0.41 9.70 -14.37
C TYR A 80 -0.58 10.47 -15.68
N ASP A 81 0.52 10.88 -16.31
CA ASP A 81 0.49 11.66 -17.54
C ASP A 81 -0.20 10.90 -18.70
N MET A 82 0.00 9.58 -18.75
CA MET A 82 -0.55 8.72 -19.80
C MET A 82 -2.02 8.37 -19.60
N PHE A 83 -2.47 8.17 -18.37
CA PHE A 83 -3.79 7.58 -18.10
C PHE A 83 -4.77 8.48 -17.38
N ALA A 84 -4.35 9.55 -16.68
CA ALA A 84 -5.26 10.37 -15.88
C ALA A 84 -6.37 11.01 -16.72
N GLY A 85 -6.06 11.47 -17.94
CA GLY A 85 -7.04 12.05 -18.86
C GLY A 85 -8.09 11.03 -19.31
N GLU A 86 -7.65 9.86 -19.74
CA GLU A 86 -8.53 8.78 -20.21
C GLU A 86 -9.42 8.26 -19.05
N LEU A 87 -8.84 8.06 -17.87
CA LEU A 87 -9.60 7.60 -16.71
C LEU A 87 -10.62 8.65 -16.25
N ARG A 88 -10.28 9.94 -16.30
CA ARG A 88 -11.23 11.02 -16.02
C ARG A 88 -12.40 10.99 -17.00
N ALA A 89 -12.13 10.81 -18.29
CA ALA A 89 -13.19 10.67 -19.31
C ALA A 89 -14.07 9.42 -19.10
N LYS A 90 -13.54 8.36 -18.46
CA LYS A 90 -14.29 7.18 -18.03
C LYS A 90 -15.04 7.35 -16.70
N GLY A 91 -15.08 8.55 -16.12
CA GLY A 91 -15.79 8.89 -14.89
C GLY A 91 -15.04 8.56 -13.59
N TYR A 92 -13.71 8.39 -13.63
CA TYR A 92 -12.91 8.22 -12.43
C TYR A 92 -12.65 9.56 -11.74
N ASN A 93 -12.74 9.56 -10.41
CA ASN A 93 -12.12 10.58 -9.58
C ASN A 93 -10.60 10.37 -9.59
N ILE A 94 -9.85 11.40 -10.01
CA ILE A 94 -8.38 11.31 -10.13
C ILE A 94 -7.75 11.99 -8.93
N ILE A 95 -6.94 11.24 -8.20
CA ILE A 95 -6.16 11.71 -7.05
C ILE A 95 -4.67 11.58 -7.41
N LYS A 96 -3.94 12.70 -7.30
CA LYS A 96 -2.49 12.73 -7.43
C LYS A 96 -1.88 13.10 -6.09
N LEU A 97 -1.15 12.18 -5.48
CA LEU A 97 -0.29 12.44 -4.33
C LEU A 97 1.15 12.55 -4.84
N ASP A 98 1.64 13.76 -4.95
CA ASP A 98 2.98 14.04 -5.47
C ASP A 98 3.90 14.46 -4.33
N PHE A 99 4.74 13.53 -3.87
CA PHE A 99 5.69 13.80 -2.80
C PHE A 99 7.00 14.43 -3.29
N THR A 100 7.19 14.49 -4.62
CA THR A 100 8.36 15.15 -5.23
C THR A 100 8.08 16.62 -5.57
N GLU A 101 6.82 16.95 -5.84
CA GLU A 101 6.32 18.30 -6.10
C GLU A 101 5.08 18.55 -5.24
N PRO A 102 5.24 18.71 -3.90
CA PRO A 102 4.15 18.73 -2.94
C PRO A 102 3.10 19.82 -3.17
N GLU A 103 3.49 20.94 -3.76
CA GLU A 103 2.59 22.05 -4.12
C GLU A 103 1.58 21.69 -5.22
N LYS A 104 1.87 20.65 -6.00
CA LYS A 104 0.98 20.10 -7.04
C LYS A 104 0.14 18.91 -6.54
N SER A 105 0.34 18.51 -5.28
CA SER A 105 -0.30 17.36 -4.67
C SER A 105 -1.66 17.70 -4.09
N GLN A 106 -2.56 16.73 -4.06
CA GLN A 106 -3.72 16.78 -3.18
C GLN A 106 -3.29 16.54 -1.74
N GLY A 107 -4.11 16.99 -0.79
CA GLY A 107 -3.84 16.86 0.64
C GLY A 107 -4.00 15.42 1.12
N TYR A 108 -3.11 15.01 2.02
CA TYR A 108 -3.22 13.78 2.79
C TYR A 108 -2.82 14.07 4.24
N ASN A 109 -3.81 14.11 5.11
CA ASN A 109 -3.59 14.25 6.54
C ASN A 109 -3.85 12.90 7.24
N PRO A 110 -2.83 12.21 7.75
CA PRO A 110 -3.00 10.91 8.42
C PRO A 110 -3.98 10.97 9.59
N LEU A 111 -4.03 12.09 10.31
CA LEU A 111 -4.91 12.25 11.47
C LEU A 111 -6.39 12.39 11.08
N ALA A 112 -6.68 12.84 9.86
CA ALA A 112 -8.06 12.92 9.37
C ALA A 112 -8.73 11.53 9.21
N ALA A 113 -7.95 10.46 9.07
CA ALA A 113 -8.44 9.09 8.96
C ALA A 113 -8.78 8.44 10.32
N VAL A 114 -8.41 9.06 11.45
CA VAL A 114 -8.67 8.54 12.79
C VAL A 114 -10.17 8.64 13.11
N LYS A 115 -10.77 7.50 13.44
CA LYS A 115 -12.18 7.43 13.81
C LYS A 115 -12.45 8.00 15.19
N ARG A 116 -13.71 8.41 15.39
CA ARG A 116 -14.28 8.70 16.70
C ARG A 116 -15.28 7.60 17.07
N ASN A 117 -15.27 7.22 18.34
CA ASN A 117 -16.29 6.35 18.94
C ASN A 117 -17.62 7.10 19.06
N LYS A 118 -18.69 6.39 19.43
CA LYS A 118 -20.03 6.96 19.60
C LYS A 118 -20.09 8.03 20.72
N ASP A 119 -19.22 7.93 21.72
CA ASP A 119 -19.08 8.88 22.84
C ASP A 119 -18.19 10.08 22.50
N GLY A 120 -17.66 10.15 21.27
CA GLY A 120 -16.78 11.20 20.79
C GLY A 120 -15.29 10.98 21.08
N SER A 121 -14.92 9.97 21.87
CA SER A 121 -13.52 9.60 22.11
C SER A 121 -12.85 9.13 20.83
N ILE A 122 -11.51 9.23 20.75
CA ILE A 122 -10.75 8.72 19.62
C ILE A 122 -10.76 7.18 19.62
N TYR A 123 -10.71 6.60 18.43
CA TYR A 123 -10.56 5.16 18.28
C TYR A 123 -9.08 4.80 18.38
N GLU A 124 -8.66 4.37 19.57
CA GLU A 124 -7.26 4.14 19.95
C GLU A 124 -6.47 3.24 18.97
N PRO A 125 -7.05 2.15 18.40
CA PRO A 125 -6.31 1.32 17.46
C PRO A 125 -5.86 2.07 16.18
N ASP A 126 -6.52 3.17 15.80
CA ASP A 126 -6.10 3.98 14.65
C ASP A 126 -4.88 4.81 14.99
N VAL A 127 -4.83 5.39 16.19
CA VAL A 127 -3.68 6.15 16.68
C VAL A 127 -2.46 5.26 16.75
N LYS A 128 -2.61 4.07 17.36
CA LYS A 128 -1.55 3.09 17.42
C LYS A 128 -1.07 2.66 16.03
N ALA A 129 -1.97 2.40 15.09
CA ALA A 129 -1.61 2.00 13.74
C ALA A 129 -0.81 3.07 12.99
N ILE A 130 -1.09 4.36 13.24
CA ILE A 130 -0.30 5.47 12.69
C ILE A 130 1.11 5.47 13.31
N ALA A 131 1.20 5.36 14.64
CA ALA A 131 2.48 5.34 15.34
C ALA A 131 3.36 4.15 14.90
N ASP A 132 2.76 2.95 14.83
CA ASP A 132 3.44 1.72 14.38
C ASP A 132 3.87 1.80 12.89
N ALA A 133 3.13 2.50 12.04
CA ALA A 133 3.50 2.69 10.64
C ALA A 133 4.63 3.73 10.47
N ILE A 134 4.69 4.73 11.34
CA ILE A 134 5.77 5.72 11.36
C ILE A 134 7.05 5.14 11.98
N SER A 135 6.91 4.34 13.04
CA SER A 135 8.01 3.72 13.78
C SER A 135 7.83 2.19 13.81
N PRO A 136 8.05 1.51 12.66
CA PRO A 136 7.84 0.07 12.58
C PRO A 136 8.92 -0.67 13.37
N VAL A 137 8.50 -1.68 14.12
CA VAL A 137 9.41 -2.64 14.74
C VAL A 137 9.89 -3.61 13.67
N ASN A 138 11.19 -3.58 13.36
CA ASN A 138 11.78 -4.49 12.37
C ASN A 138 11.75 -5.93 12.89
N SER A 139 11.22 -6.86 12.08
CA SER A 139 11.07 -8.30 12.40
C SER A 139 12.39 -9.02 12.73
N GLY A 140 13.54 -8.44 12.37
CA GLY A 140 14.88 -8.94 12.69
C GLY A 140 15.58 -8.21 13.84
N CYS A 141 14.92 -7.24 14.49
CA CYS A 141 15.52 -6.46 15.56
C CYS A 141 15.74 -7.31 16.82
N LYS A 142 16.99 -7.36 17.30
CA LYS A 142 17.33 -8.09 18.54
C LYS A 142 16.78 -7.41 19.79
N GLU A 143 16.55 -6.11 19.74
CA GLU A 143 16.09 -5.28 20.86
C GLU A 143 14.87 -4.42 20.43
N PRO A 144 13.66 -5.03 20.29
CA PRO A 144 12.46 -4.32 19.84
C PRO A 144 12.00 -3.22 20.81
N TYR A 145 12.51 -3.23 22.03
CA TYR A 145 12.19 -2.26 23.08
C TYR A 145 12.38 -0.80 22.61
N TRP A 146 13.45 -0.52 21.87
CA TRP A 146 13.76 0.85 21.44
C TRP A 146 12.74 1.40 20.43
N ASP A 147 12.40 0.59 19.42
CA ASP A 147 11.40 0.97 18.41
C ASP A 147 10.00 1.06 19.02
N MET A 148 9.64 0.13 19.91
CA MET A 148 8.36 0.17 20.63
C MET A 148 8.24 1.40 21.52
N SER A 149 9.30 1.77 22.23
CA SER A 149 9.32 2.97 23.08
C SER A 149 9.25 4.25 22.26
N ALA A 150 9.92 4.28 21.10
CA ALA A 150 9.84 5.39 20.15
C ALA A 150 8.42 5.53 19.59
N ALA A 151 7.80 4.42 19.18
CA ALA A 151 6.40 4.40 18.74
C ALA A 151 5.44 4.93 19.81
N SER A 152 5.64 4.57 21.10
CA SER A 152 4.82 5.08 22.22
C SER A 152 4.94 6.60 22.41
N MET A 153 6.13 7.19 22.20
CA MET A 153 6.28 8.65 22.24
C MET A 153 5.54 9.34 21.08
N ILE A 154 5.58 8.75 19.89
CA ILE A 154 4.85 9.24 18.72
C ILE A 154 3.34 9.10 18.95
N GLU A 155 2.91 7.95 19.48
CA GLU A 155 1.50 7.67 19.81
C GLU A 155 0.96 8.67 20.82
N PHE A 156 1.73 9.01 21.86
CA PHE A 156 1.39 10.06 22.80
C PHE A 156 1.18 11.42 22.13
N ALA A 157 2.12 11.85 21.30
CA ALA A 157 2.01 13.15 20.61
C ALA A 157 0.78 13.21 19.68
N ILE A 158 0.46 12.11 18.98
CA ILE A 158 -0.74 12.00 18.13
C ILE A 158 -2.01 12.05 18.98
N ALA A 159 -2.08 11.25 20.04
CA ALA A 159 -3.24 11.22 20.94
C ALA A 159 -3.50 12.58 21.55
N TYR A 160 -2.46 13.25 22.05
CA TYR A 160 -2.58 14.58 22.63
C TYR A 160 -3.05 15.62 21.61
N ALA A 161 -2.52 15.59 20.39
CA ALA A 161 -2.99 16.47 19.32
C ALA A 161 -4.48 16.29 19.05
N LEU A 162 -4.97 15.06 19.02
CA LEU A 162 -6.37 14.74 18.70
C LEU A 162 -7.35 14.98 19.87
N GLU A 163 -6.88 14.94 21.12
CA GLU A 163 -7.72 15.10 22.33
C GLU A 163 -7.66 16.50 22.91
N ALA A 164 -6.50 17.15 22.89
CA ALA A 164 -6.26 18.42 23.58
C ALA A 164 -6.33 19.66 22.68
N LEU A 165 -6.02 19.50 21.37
CA LEU A 165 -5.99 20.65 20.46
C LEU A 165 -7.31 20.84 19.72
N PRO A 166 -7.64 22.08 19.27
CA PRO A 166 -8.72 22.33 18.33
C PRO A 166 -8.54 21.58 17.00
N LYS A 167 -9.65 21.26 16.32
CA LYS A 167 -9.67 20.42 15.11
C LYS A 167 -8.77 20.93 13.97
N GLU A 168 -8.57 22.22 13.82
CA GLU A 168 -7.69 22.84 12.84
C GLU A 168 -6.21 22.49 13.04
N TYR A 169 -5.83 22.06 14.25
CA TYR A 169 -4.48 21.61 14.61
C TYR A 169 -4.32 20.07 14.59
N HIS A 170 -5.34 19.33 14.17
CA HIS A 170 -5.22 17.88 14.02
C HIS A 170 -4.45 17.54 12.75
N ASN A 171 -3.14 17.76 12.75
CA ASN A 171 -2.23 17.51 11.63
C ASN A 171 -0.83 17.13 12.13
N MET A 172 0.00 16.63 11.21
CA MET A 172 1.35 16.15 11.57
C MET A 172 2.31 17.25 11.99
N THR A 173 2.09 18.51 11.60
CA THR A 173 2.91 19.63 12.07
C THR A 173 2.70 19.83 13.57
N SER A 174 1.46 19.81 14.04
CA SER A 174 1.16 19.92 15.48
C SER A 174 1.72 18.72 16.26
N VAL A 175 1.68 17.51 15.70
CA VAL A 175 2.29 16.34 16.33
C VAL A 175 3.80 16.53 16.51
N LEU A 176 4.49 17.07 15.50
CA LEU A 176 5.92 17.38 15.59
C LEU A 176 6.23 18.42 16.66
N GLU A 177 5.44 19.50 16.70
CA GLU A 177 5.61 20.56 17.70
C GLU A 177 5.40 20.03 19.13
N LEU A 178 4.39 19.20 19.34
CA LEU A 178 4.14 18.54 20.62
C LEU A 178 5.27 17.57 20.98
N PHE A 179 5.73 16.76 20.03
CA PHE A 179 6.84 15.85 20.24
C PHE A 179 8.14 16.62 20.62
N HIS A 180 8.46 17.68 19.88
CA HIS A 180 9.62 18.53 20.21
C HIS A 180 9.50 19.18 21.57
N THR A 181 8.29 19.65 21.94
CA THR A 181 8.03 20.19 23.29
C THR A 181 8.26 19.12 24.36
N TYR A 182 7.75 17.90 24.12
CA TYR A 182 7.84 16.79 25.08
C TYR A 182 9.28 16.36 25.37
N ILE A 183 10.17 16.33 24.36
CA ILE A 183 11.56 15.88 24.53
C ILE A 183 12.50 16.93 25.09
N GLN A 184 12.08 18.19 25.23
CA GLN A 184 12.88 19.25 25.83
C GLN A 184 13.04 19.04 27.36
N ASN A 185 14.07 19.69 27.94
CA ASN A 185 14.21 19.74 29.37
C ASN A 185 12.97 20.39 30.02
N ASN A 186 12.35 19.67 30.96
CA ASN A 186 11.08 20.04 31.62
C ASN A 186 9.89 20.21 30.61
N GLY A 187 9.99 19.66 29.39
CA GLY A 187 8.93 19.76 28.40
C GLY A 187 7.64 19.05 28.82
N ASP A 188 7.73 18.07 29.69
CA ASP A 188 6.61 17.38 30.31
C ASP A 188 5.69 18.34 31.10
N ALA A 189 6.23 19.41 31.68
CA ALA A 189 5.43 20.40 32.43
C ALA A 189 4.32 21.04 31.56
N TYR A 190 4.52 21.16 30.26
CA TYR A 190 3.51 21.66 29.32
C TYR A 190 2.21 20.82 29.33
N PHE A 191 2.37 19.51 29.48
CA PHE A 191 1.26 18.55 29.37
C PHE A 191 0.53 18.32 30.71
N VAL A 192 1.22 18.51 31.83
CA VAL A 192 0.74 18.10 33.18
C VAL A 192 -0.61 18.68 33.54
N LYS A 193 -0.88 19.95 33.22
CA LYS A 193 -2.17 20.58 33.55
C LYS A 193 -3.33 19.87 32.86
N TRP A 194 -3.22 19.74 31.53
CA TRP A 194 -4.29 19.09 30.74
C TRP A 194 -4.50 17.63 31.14
N ILE A 195 -3.42 16.90 31.38
CA ILE A 195 -3.43 15.49 31.80
C ILE A 195 -4.16 15.32 33.15
N LYS A 196 -3.91 16.20 34.12
CA LYS A 196 -4.60 16.16 35.41
C LYS A 196 -6.11 16.43 35.28
N ASP A 197 -6.49 17.32 34.39
CA ASP A 197 -7.89 17.69 34.15
C ASP A 197 -8.63 16.61 33.31
N ASN A 198 -7.89 15.69 32.62
CA ASN A 198 -8.43 14.69 31.70
C ASN A 198 -7.86 13.27 31.99
N PRO A 199 -8.11 12.69 33.18
CA PRO A 199 -7.44 11.47 33.65
C PRO A 199 -7.78 10.19 32.86
N ASN A 200 -8.90 10.19 32.12
CA ASN A 200 -9.41 8.99 31.45
C ASN A 200 -9.13 8.97 29.91
N THR A 201 -8.27 9.85 29.42
CA THR A 201 -7.93 9.93 28.00
C THR A 201 -6.79 9.00 27.61
N LEU A 202 -6.67 8.69 26.30
CA LEU A 202 -5.55 7.89 25.77
C LEU A 202 -4.23 8.60 26.04
N SER A 203 -4.14 9.90 25.75
CA SER A 203 -2.91 10.68 25.95
C SER A 203 -2.46 10.68 27.41
N THR A 204 -3.38 10.65 28.39
CA THR A 204 -3.02 10.55 29.81
C THR A 204 -2.38 9.20 30.16
N ARG A 205 -2.91 8.10 29.62
CA ARG A 205 -2.30 6.77 29.83
C ARG A 205 -0.93 6.68 29.17
N LEU A 206 -0.82 7.11 27.91
CA LEU A 206 0.44 7.10 27.17
C LEU A 206 1.49 8.02 27.81
N PHE A 207 1.09 9.18 28.32
CA PHE A 207 1.98 10.04 29.07
C PHE A 207 2.59 9.31 30.27
N SER A 208 1.78 8.62 31.06
CA SER A 208 2.24 7.85 32.21
C SER A 208 3.22 6.73 31.81
N GLU A 209 2.95 6.05 30.69
CA GLU A 209 3.83 5.01 30.14
C GLU A 209 5.17 5.57 29.68
N THR A 210 5.15 6.68 28.93
CA THR A 210 6.38 7.32 28.43
C THR A 210 7.24 7.94 29.53
N GLN A 211 6.61 8.35 30.66
CA GLN A 211 7.34 8.82 31.84
C GLN A 211 8.20 7.72 32.50
N ALA A 212 7.92 6.45 32.28
CA ALA A 212 8.71 5.34 32.85
C ALA A 212 10.19 5.36 32.37
N THR A 213 10.49 5.96 31.21
CA THR A 213 11.86 6.09 30.68
C THR A 213 12.58 7.36 31.14
N ARG A 214 11.86 8.37 31.65
CA ARG A 214 12.39 9.67 32.10
C ARG A 214 13.49 9.60 33.17
N PRO A 215 13.43 8.71 34.18
CA PRO A 215 14.45 8.66 35.21
C PRO A 215 15.84 8.28 34.70
N SER A 216 15.94 7.71 33.49
CA SER A 216 17.20 7.41 32.81
C SER A 216 17.38 8.36 31.64
N ASP A 217 18.14 9.43 31.84
CA ASP A 217 18.44 10.43 30.79
C ASP A 217 18.98 9.79 29.51
N ARG A 218 19.84 8.79 29.64
CA ARG A 218 20.41 8.09 28.48
C ARG A 218 19.35 7.29 27.72
N THR A 219 18.48 6.56 28.42
CA THR A 219 17.41 5.76 27.82
C THR A 219 16.42 6.68 27.13
N PHE A 220 15.99 7.74 27.81
CA PHE A 220 15.06 8.72 27.25
C PHE A 220 15.62 9.41 26.01
N ALA A 221 16.87 9.90 26.06
CA ALA A 221 17.51 10.55 24.92
C ALA A 221 17.67 9.61 23.71
N SER A 222 18.03 8.33 23.94
CA SER A 222 18.14 7.34 22.87
C SER A 222 16.78 7.08 22.21
N THR A 223 15.73 6.84 23.00
CA THR A 223 14.37 6.61 22.50
C THR A 223 13.84 7.84 21.75
N ALA A 224 14.03 9.04 22.30
CA ALA A 224 13.63 10.29 21.65
C ALA A 224 14.38 10.51 20.34
N GLY A 225 15.67 10.16 20.27
CA GLY A 225 16.46 10.23 19.03
C GLY A 225 15.92 9.31 17.92
N ILE A 226 15.53 8.10 18.28
CA ILE A 226 14.91 7.15 17.33
C ILE A 226 13.56 7.70 16.84
N ALA A 227 12.69 8.15 17.77
CA ALA A 227 11.40 8.74 17.40
C ALA A 227 11.56 9.98 16.51
N ALA A 228 12.52 10.87 16.81
CA ALA A 228 12.85 12.02 15.99
C ALA A 228 13.28 11.63 14.57
N SER A 229 14.12 10.59 14.45
CA SER A 229 14.55 10.06 13.15
C SER A 229 13.38 9.58 12.30
N HIS A 230 12.44 8.85 12.90
CA HIS A 230 11.24 8.35 12.21
C HIS A 230 10.26 9.46 11.83
N LEU A 231 10.17 10.52 12.63
CA LEU A 231 9.34 11.70 12.35
C LEU A 231 9.97 12.67 11.34
N ASN A 232 11.24 12.50 10.98
CA ASN A 232 11.97 13.49 10.20
C ASN A 232 11.34 13.78 8.82
N CYS A 233 10.72 12.79 8.18
CA CYS A 233 10.01 13.01 6.90
C CYS A 233 8.87 14.04 7.02
N PHE A 234 8.20 14.10 8.17
CA PHE A 234 7.12 15.08 8.41
C PHE A 234 7.65 16.49 8.75
N ASN A 235 8.94 16.62 9.05
CA ASN A 235 9.57 17.92 9.37
C ASN A 235 9.95 18.74 8.12
N MET A 236 9.86 18.15 6.93
CA MET A 236 10.17 18.82 5.67
C MET A 236 9.15 19.90 5.39
N LYS A 237 9.63 21.15 5.19
CA LYS A 237 8.78 22.34 4.97
C LYS A 237 7.83 22.15 3.77
N GLU A 238 8.35 21.56 2.72
CA GLU A 238 7.66 21.33 1.45
C GLU A 238 6.46 20.38 1.64
N LEU A 239 6.61 19.32 2.45
CA LEU A 239 5.55 18.34 2.69
C LEU A 239 4.38 18.88 3.53
N ARG A 240 4.55 20.02 4.19
CA ARG A 240 3.45 20.68 4.92
C ARG A 240 2.29 21.05 4.00
N TYR A 241 2.52 21.29 2.70
CA TYR A 241 1.46 21.47 1.70
C TYR A 241 0.52 20.28 1.63
N ILE A 242 1.03 19.06 1.81
CA ILE A 242 0.23 17.85 1.78
C ILE A 242 -0.49 17.64 3.12
N PHE A 243 0.25 17.72 4.24
CA PHE A 243 -0.28 17.37 5.57
C PHE A 243 -1.22 18.40 6.18
N ASN A 244 -1.02 19.68 5.86
CA ASN A 244 -1.82 20.80 6.40
C ASN A 244 -2.90 21.26 5.42
N ASN A 245 -3.09 20.57 4.30
CA ASN A 245 -4.16 20.91 3.37
C ASN A 245 -5.52 20.71 4.07
N LYS A 246 -6.40 21.72 3.99
CA LYS A 246 -7.74 21.67 4.57
C LYS A 246 -8.60 20.55 3.98
N ILE A 247 -8.30 20.13 2.74
CA ILE A 247 -8.98 19.05 2.03
C ILE A 247 -8.03 17.86 1.98
N SER A 248 -8.25 16.91 2.86
CA SER A 248 -7.55 15.61 2.83
C SER A 248 -8.33 14.61 1.99
N VAL A 249 -7.59 13.73 1.31
CA VAL A 249 -8.18 12.58 0.60
C VAL A 249 -8.98 11.72 1.58
N ASP A 250 -10.24 11.44 1.27
CA ASP A 250 -11.04 10.43 1.97
C ASP A 250 -10.66 9.04 1.44
N LEU A 251 -9.93 8.29 2.26
CA LEU A 251 -9.42 6.97 1.89
C LEU A 251 -10.53 5.94 1.67
N ALA A 252 -11.65 6.05 2.40
CA ALA A 252 -12.79 5.15 2.25
C ALA A 252 -13.56 5.42 0.93
N ASP A 253 -13.53 6.64 0.44
CA ASP A 253 -14.21 7.05 -0.80
C ASP A 253 -13.65 6.34 -2.04
N ILE A 254 -12.40 5.88 -1.98
CA ILE A 254 -11.77 5.05 -3.02
C ILE A 254 -12.56 3.75 -3.25
N GLY A 255 -13.20 3.21 -2.21
CA GLY A 255 -14.05 2.02 -2.30
C GLY A 255 -15.53 2.31 -2.58
N ARG A 256 -15.96 3.57 -2.47
CA ARG A 256 -17.36 4.00 -2.70
C ARG A 256 -17.61 4.39 -4.13
N ARG A 257 -16.67 5.07 -4.77
CA ARG A 257 -16.76 5.54 -6.16
C ARG A 257 -15.47 5.23 -6.93
N LYS A 258 -15.59 5.09 -8.24
CA LYS A 258 -14.43 4.84 -9.10
C LYS A 258 -13.38 5.93 -8.92
N THR A 259 -12.23 5.56 -8.40
CA THR A 259 -11.14 6.47 -8.09
C THR A 259 -9.81 5.88 -8.60
N ALA A 260 -8.98 6.71 -9.19
CA ALA A 260 -7.60 6.37 -9.53
C ALA A 260 -6.65 7.25 -8.73
N VAL A 261 -5.86 6.63 -7.86
CA VAL A 261 -4.86 7.27 -7.02
C VAL A 261 -3.48 6.99 -7.59
N PHE A 262 -2.77 8.05 -7.96
CA PHE A 262 -1.39 7.99 -8.43
C PHE A 262 -0.48 8.57 -7.34
N ILE A 263 0.48 7.77 -6.88
CA ILE A 263 1.41 8.15 -5.82
C ILE A 263 2.77 8.34 -6.45
N LYS A 264 3.21 9.59 -6.59
CA LYS A 264 4.53 9.91 -7.14
C LYS A 264 5.53 10.07 -6.00
N THR A 265 6.60 9.28 -6.07
CA THR A 265 7.74 9.29 -5.13
C THR A 265 9.04 9.37 -5.92
N SER A 266 10.16 9.62 -5.23
CA SER A 266 11.50 9.49 -5.83
C SER A 266 11.95 8.02 -5.86
N ASP A 267 12.69 7.64 -6.89
CA ASP A 267 13.35 6.32 -6.99
C ASP A 267 14.75 6.32 -6.39
N THR A 268 15.27 7.47 -6.00
CA THR A 268 16.62 7.64 -5.44
C THR A 268 16.62 8.14 -3.99
N GLU A 269 15.51 8.69 -3.52
CA GLU A 269 15.38 9.25 -2.18
C GLU A 269 14.39 8.40 -1.36
N HIS A 270 14.92 7.67 -0.38
CA HIS A 270 14.14 6.77 0.48
C HIS A 270 13.62 7.41 1.78
N ASN A 271 13.82 8.72 1.94
CA ASN A 271 13.42 9.47 3.13
C ASN A 271 11.90 9.63 3.29
N LEU A 272 11.11 9.28 2.26
CA LEU A 272 9.64 9.35 2.26
C LEU A 272 8.97 7.97 2.39
N ASP A 273 9.75 6.94 2.56
CA ASP A 273 9.30 5.54 2.60
C ASP A 273 8.25 5.30 3.68
N ASN A 274 8.48 5.81 4.89
CA ASN A 274 7.53 5.69 6.00
C ASN A 274 6.19 6.37 5.71
N LEU A 275 6.19 7.46 4.95
CA LEU A 275 4.99 8.18 4.58
C LEU A 275 4.14 7.39 3.56
N VAL A 276 4.79 6.80 2.57
CA VAL A 276 4.12 5.93 1.58
C VAL A 276 3.56 4.68 2.26
N SER A 277 4.35 4.08 3.16
CA SER A 277 3.94 2.95 3.99
C SER A 277 2.69 3.28 4.83
N LEU A 278 2.70 4.44 5.48
CA LEU A 278 1.56 4.94 6.27
C LEU A 278 0.31 5.10 5.40
N PHE A 279 0.45 5.72 4.22
CA PHE A 279 -0.66 5.90 3.28
C PHE A 279 -1.28 4.56 2.86
N TYR A 280 -0.48 3.59 2.45
CA TYR A 280 -0.98 2.27 2.06
C TYR A 280 -1.63 1.53 3.22
N THR A 281 -1.01 1.57 4.41
CA THR A 281 -1.54 0.93 5.62
C THR A 281 -2.90 1.51 6.00
N GLN A 282 -3.02 2.83 6.08
CA GLN A 282 -4.28 3.50 6.39
C GLN A 282 -5.35 3.28 5.32
N THR A 283 -4.94 3.31 4.04
CA THR A 283 -5.87 3.06 2.94
C THR A 283 -6.45 1.66 3.00
N LEU A 284 -5.61 0.65 3.21
CA LEU A 284 -6.07 -0.73 3.34
C LEU A 284 -7.03 -0.90 4.52
N GLN A 285 -6.71 -0.29 5.69
CA GLN A 285 -7.59 -0.31 6.86
C GLN A 285 -8.92 0.39 6.59
N ALA A 286 -8.90 1.57 5.96
CA ALA A 286 -10.12 2.32 5.64
C ALA A 286 -11.03 1.55 4.68
N LEU A 287 -10.45 0.92 3.65
CA LEU A 287 -11.18 0.09 2.69
C LEU A 287 -11.77 -1.17 3.32
N CYS A 288 -11.01 -1.86 4.19
CA CYS A 288 -11.53 -3.02 4.91
C CYS A 288 -12.73 -2.64 5.78
N ARG A 289 -12.64 -1.55 6.51
CA ARG A 289 -13.74 -1.05 7.35
C ARG A 289 -14.95 -0.62 6.54
N GLU A 290 -14.75 0.03 5.40
CA GLU A 290 -15.83 0.41 4.49
C GLU A 290 -16.57 -0.83 3.98
N ALA A 291 -15.82 -1.87 3.60
CA ALA A 291 -16.40 -3.15 3.20
C ALA A 291 -17.19 -3.82 4.34
N ASP A 292 -16.63 -3.84 5.55
CA ASP A 292 -17.24 -4.47 6.74
C ASP A 292 -18.53 -3.73 7.18
N ASN A 293 -18.59 -2.42 6.97
CA ASN A 293 -19.79 -1.61 7.22
C ASN A 293 -20.86 -1.74 6.12
N SER A 294 -20.51 -2.28 4.96
CA SER A 294 -21.45 -2.54 3.87
C SER A 294 -22.35 -3.74 4.19
N SER A 295 -23.64 -3.66 3.84
CA SER A 295 -24.60 -4.75 4.03
C SER A 295 -24.22 -6.06 3.33
N LYS A 296 -23.29 -6.01 2.36
CA LYS A 296 -22.80 -7.17 1.61
C LYS A 296 -21.42 -7.65 2.07
N GLY A 297 -20.80 -7.02 3.07
CA GLY A 297 -19.42 -7.28 3.50
C GLY A 297 -18.38 -7.02 2.40
N ARG A 298 -18.69 -6.16 1.42
CA ARG A 298 -17.85 -5.89 0.24
C ARG A 298 -17.94 -4.43 -0.14
N LEU A 299 -16.86 -3.91 -0.74
CA LEU A 299 -16.85 -2.55 -1.26
C LEU A 299 -17.89 -2.35 -2.37
N PRO A 300 -18.54 -1.19 -2.45
CA PRO A 300 -19.38 -0.80 -3.60
C PRO A 300 -18.64 -0.85 -4.93
N VAL A 301 -17.39 -0.36 -4.96
CA VAL A 301 -16.48 -0.45 -6.10
C VAL A 301 -15.28 -1.29 -5.68
N PRO A 302 -14.92 -2.37 -6.42
CA PRO A 302 -13.71 -3.13 -6.15
C PRO A 302 -12.47 -2.24 -6.23
N VAL A 303 -11.44 -2.55 -5.44
CA VAL A 303 -10.20 -1.77 -5.42
C VAL A 303 -9.00 -2.63 -5.77
N HIS A 304 -8.20 -2.18 -6.72
CA HIS A 304 -6.97 -2.80 -7.16
C HIS A 304 -5.75 -1.99 -6.70
N MET A 305 -4.94 -2.55 -5.83
CA MET A 305 -3.67 -1.99 -5.41
C MET A 305 -2.56 -2.53 -6.32
N ILE A 306 -1.87 -1.65 -7.06
CA ILE A 306 -0.72 -2.01 -7.91
C ILE A 306 0.54 -1.51 -7.21
N LEU A 307 1.30 -2.44 -6.64
CA LEU A 307 2.51 -2.17 -5.87
C LEU A 307 3.72 -2.46 -6.77
N ASP A 308 4.17 -1.46 -7.52
CA ASP A 308 5.32 -1.59 -8.42
C ASP A 308 6.62 -1.51 -7.61
N ASP A 309 7.61 -2.30 -8.02
CA ASP A 309 8.88 -2.51 -7.31
C ASP A 309 8.70 -2.82 -5.81
N PHE A 310 7.63 -3.55 -5.47
CA PHE A 310 7.31 -3.98 -4.11
C PHE A 310 8.43 -4.85 -3.54
N GLY A 311 9.07 -4.36 -2.49
CA GLY A 311 10.26 -5.00 -1.90
C GLY A 311 11.59 -4.28 -2.21
N ALA A 312 11.62 -3.39 -3.21
CA ALA A 312 12.76 -2.50 -3.47
C ALA A 312 12.48 -1.05 -3.05
N THR A 313 11.21 -0.68 -3.03
CA THR A 313 10.73 0.63 -2.61
C THR A 313 9.91 0.50 -1.32
N SER A 314 9.66 1.60 -0.74
CA SER A 314 9.03 1.88 0.53
C SER A 314 7.58 1.47 0.73
N ALA A 315 6.99 0.73 -0.15
CA ALA A 315 5.59 0.33 -0.04
C ALA A 315 5.35 -0.78 1.01
N TYR A 316 6.08 -0.75 2.13
CA TYR A 316 5.79 -1.64 3.26
C TYR A 316 4.37 -1.36 3.78
N ILE A 317 3.56 -2.40 3.90
CA ILE A 317 2.20 -2.31 4.45
C ILE A 317 2.19 -3.12 5.74
N SER A 318 1.92 -2.48 6.87
CA SER A 318 1.91 -3.14 8.18
C SER A 318 0.93 -4.32 8.19
N ASN A 319 1.39 -5.48 8.68
CA ASN A 319 0.61 -6.73 8.75
C ASN A 319 0.02 -7.18 7.40
N PHE A 320 0.67 -6.87 6.28
CA PHE A 320 0.15 -7.22 4.96
C PHE A 320 0.06 -8.74 4.74
N ASP A 321 0.99 -9.50 5.30
CA ASP A 321 0.97 -10.97 5.34
C ASP A 321 -0.32 -11.53 5.92
N LYS A 322 -0.84 -10.90 6.98
CA LYS A 322 -2.10 -11.27 7.62
C LYS A 322 -3.32 -10.76 6.82
N ASN A 323 -3.21 -9.55 6.30
CA ASN A 323 -4.31 -8.87 5.61
C ASN A 323 -4.58 -9.45 4.22
N ILE A 324 -3.55 -9.84 3.46
CA ILE A 324 -3.70 -10.30 2.07
C ILE A 324 -4.63 -11.52 1.92
N SER A 325 -4.71 -12.36 2.95
CA SER A 325 -5.63 -13.50 2.97
C SER A 325 -7.10 -13.09 3.13
N THR A 326 -7.36 -11.94 3.73
CA THR A 326 -8.72 -11.49 4.12
C THR A 326 -9.33 -10.50 3.13
N ILE A 327 -8.51 -9.78 2.37
CA ILE A 327 -8.97 -8.71 1.46
C ILE A 327 -9.84 -9.20 0.30
N ARG A 328 -9.65 -10.48 -0.12
CA ARG A 328 -10.45 -11.11 -1.18
C ARG A 328 -11.96 -11.00 -0.95
N SER A 329 -12.41 -11.27 0.28
CA SER A 329 -13.84 -11.25 0.64
C SER A 329 -14.44 -9.86 0.53
N ARG A 330 -13.62 -8.81 0.59
CA ARG A 330 -13.98 -7.40 0.58
C ARG A 330 -13.92 -6.75 -0.81
N ASP A 331 -13.58 -7.53 -1.86
CA ASP A 331 -13.30 -7.05 -3.22
C ASP A 331 -12.11 -6.07 -3.30
N ILE A 332 -11.11 -6.31 -2.46
CA ILE A 332 -9.79 -5.66 -2.54
C ILE A 332 -8.81 -6.71 -3.03
N TYR A 333 -7.93 -6.35 -3.96
CA TYR A 333 -6.90 -7.22 -4.47
C TYR A 333 -5.63 -6.46 -4.85
N ALA A 334 -4.52 -7.17 -4.89
CA ALA A 334 -3.21 -6.59 -5.10
C ALA A 334 -2.49 -7.22 -6.30
N SER A 335 -1.78 -6.40 -7.06
CA SER A 335 -0.71 -6.83 -7.95
C SER A 335 0.63 -6.47 -7.33
N LEU A 336 1.36 -7.49 -6.90
CA LEU A 336 2.68 -7.34 -6.29
C LEU A 336 3.73 -7.53 -7.39
N ILE A 337 4.48 -6.49 -7.68
CA ILE A 337 5.47 -6.49 -8.75
C ILE A 337 6.85 -6.43 -8.11
N ILE A 338 7.62 -7.52 -8.25
CA ILE A 338 8.94 -7.69 -7.62
C ILE A 338 9.99 -8.07 -8.66
N GLN A 339 11.25 -7.91 -8.32
CA GLN A 339 12.36 -8.37 -9.15
C GLN A 339 12.83 -9.77 -8.75
N SER A 340 12.81 -10.07 -7.44
CA SER A 340 13.17 -11.38 -6.88
C SER A 340 12.44 -11.63 -5.56
N LEU A 341 12.40 -12.88 -5.15
CA LEU A 341 11.83 -13.30 -3.86
C LEU A 341 12.64 -12.77 -2.67
N SER A 342 13.97 -12.65 -2.85
CA SER A 342 14.86 -12.15 -1.81
C SER A 342 14.55 -10.72 -1.38
N GLN A 343 14.14 -9.86 -2.32
CA GLN A 343 13.70 -8.49 -1.99
C GLN A 343 12.47 -8.50 -1.05
N LEU A 344 11.49 -9.35 -1.34
CA LEU A 344 10.30 -9.45 -0.50
C LEU A 344 10.64 -10.01 0.89
N ALA A 345 11.55 -10.99 0.95
CA ALA A 345 12.01 -11.57 2.21
C ALA A 345 12.82 -10.58 3.07
N THR A 346 13.50 -9.62 2.45
CA THR A 346 14.20 -8.54 3.17
C THR A 346 13.20 -7.56 3.80
N MET A 347 12.09 -7.28 3.12
CA MET A 347 11.07 -6.33 3.59
C MET A 347 10.17 -6.94 4.70
N TYR A 348 9.78 -8.21 4.58
CA TYR A 348 8.72 -8.82 5.41
C TYR A 348 9.19 -10.01 6.28
N ASP A 349 10.47 -10.37 6.28
CA ASP A 349 11.00 -11.67 6.69
C ASP A 349 10.56 -12.85 5.78
N ALA A 350 11.26 -13.98 5.91
CA ALA A 350 11.07 -15.13 5.02
C ALA A 350 9.69 -15.81 5.15
N ASN A 351 9.11 -15.84 6.35
CA ASN A 351 7.82 -16.50 6.60
C ASN A 351 6.65 -15.63 6.13
N ALA A 352 6.69 -14.35 6.45
CA ALA A 352 5.70 -13.37 5.99
C ALA A 352 5.75 -13.24 4.45
N ALA A 353 6.94 -13.16 3.84
CA ALA A 353 7.10 -13.16 2.39
C ALA A 353 6.47 -14.41 1.74
N LYS A 354 6.73 -15.61 2.30
CA LYS A 354 6.13 -16.86 1.83
C LYS A 354 4.60 -16.83 1.94
N THR A 355 4.06 -16.29 3.03
CA THR A 355 2.62 -16.14 3.22
C THR A 355 2.02 -15.21 2.17
N ILE A 356 2.65 -14.07 1.89
CA ILE A 356 2.22 -13.11 0.86
C ILE A 356 2.20 -13.79 -0.52
N ILE A 357 3.28 -14.48 -0.90
CA ILE A 357 3.41 -15.18 -2.18
C ILE A 357 2.33 -16.24 -2.35
N ASN A 358 2.06 -17.03 -1.30
CA ASN A 358 1.06 -18.09 -1.34
C ASN A 358 -0.39 -17.58 -1.40
N ASN A 359 -0.62 -16.31 -1.07
CA ASN A 359 -1.90 -15.63 -1.25
C ASN A 359 -2.03 -14.93 -2.61
N CYS A 360 -1.17 -15.22 -3.59
CA CYS A 360 -1.30 -14.81 -4.98
C CYS A 360 -1.67 -16.02 -5.85
N ASP A 361 -2.96 -16.16 -6.19
CA ASP A 361 -3.44 -17.29 -7.02
C ASP A 361 -2.97 -17.20 -8.47
N THR A 362 -2.48 -16.04 -8.89
CA THR A 362 -1.93 -15.81 -10.23
C THR A 362 -0.49 -15.35 -10.13
N LEU A 363 0.39 -15.99 -10.89
CA LEU A 363 1.79 -15.61 -10.99
C LEU A 363 2.15 -15.35 -12.45
N LEU A 364 2.78 -14.21 -12.71
CA LEU A 364 3.37 -13.82 -13.99
C LEU A 364 4.88 -13.78 -13.84
N PHE A 365 5.58 -14.65 -14.54
CA PHE A 365 7.03 -14.65 -14.55
C PHE A 365 7.56 -14.12 -15.88
N MET A 366 8.24 -12.99 -15.83
CA MET A 366 8.77 -12.26 -16.98
C MET A 366 10.29 -12.40 -17.15
N GLY A 367 10.92 -13.24 -16.32
CA GLY A 367 12.37 -13.51 -16.30
C GLY A 367 13.04 -13.00 -15.03
N CYS A 368 14.01 -13.72 -14.52
CA CYS A 368 14.86 -13.32 -13.40
C CYS A 368 16.29 -13.90 -13.56
N ASN A 369 17.24 -13.33 -12.80
CA ASN A 369 18.61 -13.82 -12.70
C ASN A 369 18.89 -14.47 -11.34
N ASP A 370 17.92 -14.41 -10.42
CA ASP A 370 18.04 -14.95 -9.07
C ASP A 370 17.74 -16.47 -9.08
N PRO A 371 18.73 -17.34 -8.70
CA PRO A 371 18.55 -18.79 -8.77
C PRO A 371 17.45 -19.34 -7.87
N ASP A 372 17.22 -18.73 -6.71
CA ASP A 372 16.19 -19.21 -5.77
C ASP A 372 14.80 -18.89 -6.30
N THR A 373 14.62 -17.71 -6.88
CA THR A 373 13.40 -17.34 -7.60
C THR A 373 13.18 -18.28 -8.78
N ALA A 374 14.22 -18.54 -9.60
CA ALA A 374 14.11 -19.43 -10.75
C ALA A 374 13.73 -20.85 -10.35
N ARG A 375 14.28 -21.38 -9.23
CA ARG A 375 13.93 -22.70 -8.69
C ARG A 375 12.46 -22.77 -8.29
N MET A 376 11.96 -21.77 -7.55
CA MET A 376 10.54 -21.73 -7.17
C MET A 376 9.62 -21.68 -8.39
N ILE A 377 10.00 -20.94 -9.44
CA ILE A 377 9.22 -20.89 -10.69
C ILE A 377 9.29 -22.23 -11.42
N ALA A 378 10.45 -22.88 -11.51
CA ALA A 378 10.64 -24.18 -12.13
C ALA A 378 9.72 -25.22 -11.48
N ASP A 379 9.69 -25.29 -10.16
CA ASP A 379 8.84 -26.19 -9.39
C ASP A 379 7.34 -25.92 -9.67
N ARG A 380 6.91 -24.66 -9.59
CA ARG A 380 5.50 -24.27 -9.83
C ARG A 380 5.06 -24.48 -11.29
N ALA A 381 5.96 -24.28 -12.24
CA ALA A 381 5.69 -24.46 -13.65
C ALA A 381 5.87 -25.93 -14.13
N SER A 382 6.42 -26.82 -13.30
CA SER A 382 6.86 -28.16 -13.67
C SER A 382 7.79 -28.12 -14.88
N LYS A 383 8.83 -27.26 -14.82
CA LYS A 383 9.85 -27.03 -15.85
C LYS A 383 11.25 -27.20 -15.27
N THR A 384 12.25 -27.36 -16.13
CA THR A 384 13.65 -27.33 -15.69
C THR A 384 14.13 -25.91 -15.42
N MET A 385 15.17 -25.78 -14.59
CA MET A 385 15.84 -24.50 -14.34
C MET A 385 16.28 -23.82 -15.63
N ASP A 386 16.83 -24.59 -16.59
CA ASP A 386 17.26 -24.04 -17.88
C ASP A 386 16.11 -23.43 -18.67
N ASN A 387 14.93 -24.05 -18.68
CA ASN A 387 13.75 -23.50 -19.34
C ASN A 387 13.31 -22.16 -18.72
N ILE A 388 13.53 -21.99 -17.42
CA ILE A 388 13.17 -20.76 -16.72
C ILE A 388 14.20 -19.66 -16.94
N LEU A 389 15.50 -19.98 -16.77
CA LEU A 389 16.60 -19.01 -16.91
C LEU A 389 16.83 -18.59 -18.38
N CYS A 390 16.62 -19.53 -19.32
CA CYS A 390 16.79 -19.28 -20.76
C CYS A 390 15.47 -18.87 -21.45
N MET A 391 14.45 -18.47 -20.71
CA MET A 391 13.17 -18.04 -21.30
C MET A 391 13.36 -16.83 -22.22
N PRO A 392 12.83 -16.85 -23.48
CA PRO A 392 12.92 -15.71 -24.39
C PRO A 392 12.30 -14.44 -23.78
N ARG A 393 12.89 -13.28 -24.07
CA ARG A 393 12.49 -12.00 -23.48
C ARG A 393 11.08 -11.54 -23.85
N ASP A 394 10.54 -12.00 -24.96
CA ASP A 394 9.17 -11.73 -25.43
C ASP A 394 8.12 -12.66 -24.82
N LYS A 395 8.53 -13.68 -24.03
CA LYS A 395 7.65 -14.65 -23.41
C LYS A 395 7.41 -14.35 -21.94
N VAL A 396 6.31 -14.88 -21.43
CA VAL A 396 5.91 -14.83 -20.02
C VAL A 396 5.29 -16.17 -19.61
N TYR A 397 5.69 -16.71 -18.48
CA TYR A 397 4.92 -17.79 -17.86
C TYR A 397 3.75 -17.20 -17.08
N VAL A 398 2.55 -17.71 -17.37
CA VAL A 398 1.33 -17.44 -16.60
C VAL A 398 0.96 -18.70 -15.84
N ILE A 399 0.95 -18.61 -14.52
CA ILE A 399 0.67 -19.74 -13.63
C ILE A 399 -0.54 -19.39 -12.78
N PHE A 400 -1.59 -20.16 -12.88
CA PHE A 400 -2.77 -20.07 -12.03
C PHE A 400 -2.77 -21.18 -10.99
N SER A 401 -3.24 -20.89 -9.79
CA SER A 401 -3.41 -21.89 -8.74
C SER A 401 -4.25 -23.08 -9.25
N GLY A 402 -3.74 -24.30 -9.06
CA GLY A 402 -4.41 -25.53 -9.49
C GLY A 402 -4.43 -25.79 -11.01
N ARG A 403 -3.60 -25.08 -11.81
CA ARG A 403 -3.54 -25.28 -13.29
C ARG A 403 -2.10 -25.42 -13.77
N GLN A 404 -1.95 -26.04 -14.95
CA GLN A 404 -0.66 -26.09 -15.62
C GLN A 404 -0.20 -24.70 -16.04
N ALA A 405 1.10 -24.46 -15.92
CA ALA A 405 1.74 -23.23 -16.37
C ALA A 405 1.62 -23.07 -17.89
N MET A 406 1.31 -21.86 -18.32
CA MET A 406 1.21 -21.49 -19.74
C MET A 406 2.39 -20.59 -20.11
N LEU A 407 3.10 -20.91 -21.20
CA LEU A 407 4.04 -20.00 -21.82
C LEU A 407 3.31 -19.21 -22.91
N ALA A 408 3.24 -17.90 -22.75
CA ALA A 408 2.53 -16.99 -23.66
C ALA A 408 3.43 -15.85 -24.15
N ASP A 409 3.00 -15.15 -25.19
CA ASP A 409 3.66 -13.92 -25.61
C ASP A 409 3.34 -12.79 -24.65
N LYS A 410 4.35 -11.99 -24.28
CA LYS A 410 4.15 -10.73 -23.59
C LYS A 410 3.32 -9.77 -24.46
N ILE A 411 2.55 -8.92 -23.81
CA ILE A 411 2.02 -7.73 -24.46
C ILE A 411 3.21 -6.82 -24.73
N ALA A 412 3.37 -6.34 -25.96
CA ALA A 412 4.48 -5.45 -26.27
C ALA A 412 4.39 -4.19 -25.38
N PRO A 413 5.49 -3.77 -24.74
CA PRO A 413 5.48 -2.62 -23.85
C PRO A 413 4.90 -1.39 -24.54
N TYR A 414 3.99 -0.70 -23.86
CA TYR A 414 3.31 0.51 -24.34
C TYR A 414 2.49 0.35 -25.65
N SER A 415 2.36 -0.83 -26.22
CA SER A 415 1.58 -1.06 -27.46
C SER A 415 0.10 -0.70 -27.34
N MET A 416 -0.44 -0.70 -26.12
CA MET A 416 -1.81 -0.29 -25.85
C MET A 416 -2.07 1.20 -26.05
N LEU A 417 -1.00 2.02 -26.16
CA LEU A 417 -1.09 3.48 -26.33
C LEU A 417 -1.01 3.92 -27.79
N GLN A 418 -0.45 3.07 -28.66
CA GLN A 418 -0.20 3.43 -30.07
C GLN A 418 -1.46 3.47 -30.94
N LYS A 419 -2.60 2.94 -30.46
CA LYS A 419 -3.85 2.90 -31.24
C LYS A 419 -4.60 4.23 -31.32
N ASP A 420 -4.33 5.17 -30.42
CA ASP A 420 -5.07 6.45 -30.38
C ASP A 420 -4.38 7.58 -31.19
N HIS A 421 -3.13 7.38 -31.65
CA HIS A 421 -2.43 8.37 -32.49
C HIS A 421 -2.57 8.14 -34.00
N GLN A 422 -3.18 7.06 -34.48
CA GLN A 422 -3.38 6.79 -35.89
C GLN A 422 -4.72 7.30 -36.47
N ILE A 423 -5.55 7.98 -35.65
CA ILE A 423 -6.84 8.55 -36.10
C ILE A 423 -6.77 10.07 -36.28
N SER A 424 -5.59 10.67 -36.12
CA SER A 424 -5.39 12.14 -36.26
C SER A 424 -4.28 12.47 -37.28
N MET A 425 -4.30 11.84 -38.48
CA MET A 425 -3.59 12.32 -39.68
C MET A 425 -4.55 12.25 -40.86
#